data_a5bc9f91758f23fda371c5ab1e0e2cde
#
_entry.id   a5bc9f91758f23fda371c5ab1e0e2cde
#
_cell.length_a   1.000
_cell.length_b   1.000
_cell.length_c   1.000
_cell.angle_alpha   90.00
_cell.angle_beta   90.00
_cell.angle_gamma   90.00
#
_symmetry.space_group_name_H-M   'P 1'
#
loop_
_entity.id
_entity.type
_entity.pdbx_description
1 polymer ?
#
loop_
_entity_poly.entity_id
_entity_poly.type
_entity_poly.pdbx_seq_one_letter_code
_entity_poly.pdbx_strand_id
1 'polypeptide(L)'
;MHHSLLERYLSDGTAADQGRALAIVPHLRQDDLVLRDLGYLRLESLRQIEAQDAWSLSRLSKGVDVSLEADAQAPALGLVEHFPRDYPDESVIDLSVFIGHERVPCRLLAYRLPDHVVQERRRKALEEARKKGRKLSQEYRDWLSFGLYITNVTQQVWPPKVVGTVYRLRWQVE
;
A
#
# COMPACT_ATOMS: atom_id res chain seq x y z
N MET A 1 -26.53 0.36 -5.15
CA MET A 1 -25.52 0.29 -4.07
C MET A 1 -25.44 1.68 -3.45
N HIS A 2 -25.85 1.81 -2.20
CA HIS A 2 -25.66 3.06 -1.46
C HIS A 2 -24.26 3.06 -0.88
N HIS A 3 -23.38 3.89 -1.43
CA HIS A 3 -22.09 4.18 -0.81
C HIS A 3 -22.33 5.23 0.27
N SER A 4 -22.43 4.81 1.52
CA SER A 4 -22.41 5.73 2.65
C SER A 4 -20.97 5.92 3.13
N LEU A 5 -20.53 7.18 3.22
CA LEU A 5 -19.28 7.54 3.87
C LEU A 5 -19.50 7.34 5.37
N LEU A 6 -18.95 6.25 5.94
CA LEU A 6 -19.31 5.82 7.29
C LEU A 6 -18.77 6.74 8.38
N GLU A 7 -17.60 7.37 8.21
CA GLU A 7 -17.08 8.25 9.26
C GLU A 7 -15.91 9.13 8.80
N ARG A 8 -15.98 10.43 9.11
CA ARG A 8 -14.84 11.35 9.14
C ARG A 8 -14.44 11.56 10.60
N TYR A 9 -13.29 11.06 10.99
CA TYR A 9 -12.69 11.45 12.25
C TYR A 9 -11.81 12.69 12.05
N LEU A 10 -12.28 13.84 12.55
CA LEU A 10 -11.43 15.01 12.76
C LEU A 10 -10.70 14.81 14.09
N SER A 11 -9.38 14.82 14.08
CA SER A 11 -8.58 14.74 15.28
C SER A 11 -7.65 15.95 15.38
N ASP A 12 -7.31 16.33 16.61
CA ASP A 12 -6.20 17.23 16.86
C ASP A 12 -4.94 16.63 16.23
N GLY A 13 -4.25 17.41 15.35
CA GLY A 13 -3.13 16.95 14.54
C GLY A 13 -1.90 16.42 15.27
N THR A 14 -2.01 16.22 16.59
CA THR A 14 -0.97 15.70 17.49
C THR A 14 -1.13 14.24 17.87
N ALA A 15 -2.31 13.62 17.60
CA ALA A 15 -2.53 12.22 17.94
C ALA A 15 -1.88 11.30 16.89
N ALA A 16 -1.08 10.32 17.36
CA ALA A 16 -0.44 9.34 16.47
C ALA A 16 -1.50 8.55 15.70
N ASP A 17 -1.60 8.76 14.41
CA ASP A 17 -2.56 8.14 13.48
C ASP A 17 -2.58 6.60 13.57
N GLN A 18 -1.47 6.02 13.98
CA GLN A 18 -1.31 4.57 14.12
C GLN A 18 -2.20 3.94 15.21
N GLY A 19 -2.52 4.66 16.30
CA GLY A 19 -3.41 4.15 17.35
C GLY A 19 -4.86 4.01 16.91
N ARG A 20 -5.27 4.76 15.91
CA ARG A 20 -6.65 4.81 15.38
C ARG A 20 -6.93 3.82 14.25
N ALA A 21 -5.88 3.19 13.72
CA ALA A 21 -6.03 2.23 12.63
C ALA A 21 -6.98 1.06 12.98
N LEU A 22 -7.13 0.73 14.25
CA LEU A 22 -8.00 -0.34 14.73
C LEU A 22 -9.39 0.15 15.16
N ALA A 23 -9.57 1.44 15.41
CA ALA A 23 -10.82 1.98 15.95
C ALA A 23 -12.03 1.80 15.01
N ILE A 24 -11.80 1.74 13.69
CA ILE A 24 -12.87 1.54 12.70
C ILE A 24 -13.33 0.08 12.61
N VAL A 25 -12.47 -0.88 12.98
CA VAL A 25 -12.72 -2.31 12.75
C VAL A 25 -14.04 -2.80 13.34
N PRO A 26 -14.43 -2.44 14.59
CA PRO A 26 -15.71 -2.88 15.18
C PRO A 26 -16.95 -2.37 14.43
N HIS A 27 -16.80 -1.37 13.58
CA HIS A 27 -17.91 -0.76 12.83
C HIS A 27 -18.00 -1.25 11.40
N LEU A 28 -17.03 -2.07 10.95
CA LEU A 28 -17.02 -2.62 9.61
C LEU A 28 -18.11 -3.70 9.43
N ARG A 29 -18.68 -3.70 8.25
CA ARG A 29 -19.61 -4.72 7.78
C ARG A 29 -18.97 -5.51 6.65
N GLN A 30 -19.52 -6.65 6.37
CA GLN A 30 -19.17 -7.43 5.18
C GLN A 30 -19.18 -6.53 3.93
N ASP A 31 -18.17 -6.71 3.08
CA ASP A 31 -17.95 -5.96 1.83
C ASP A 31 -17.62 -4.47 1.99
N ASP A 32 -17.49 -3.93 3.21
CA ASP A 32 -16.97 -2.58 3.41
C ASP A 32 -15.52 -2.48 2.94
N LEU A 33 -15.14 -1.34 2.38
CA LEU A 33 -13.78 -1.07 1.93
C LEU A 33 -13.07 -0.04 2.80
N VAL A 34 -11.95 -0.43 3.35
CA VAL A 34 -11.04 0.46 4.10
C VAL A 34 -9.90 0.92 3.20
N LEU A 35 -9.91 2.20 2.82
CA LEU A 35 -8.83 2.84 2.07
C LEU A 35 -7.85 3.51 3.04
N ARG A 36 -6.55 3.19 2.92
CA ARG A 36 -5.51 3.73 3.82
C ARG A 36 -4.31 4.28 3.08
N ASP A 37 -3.72 5.32 3.66
CA ASP A 37 -2.41 5.82 3.23
C ASP A 37 -1.25 5.17 4.00
N LEU A 38 -0.03 5.51 3.61
CA LEU A 38 1.25 4.95 4.11
C LEU A 38 1.38 4.93 5.63
N GLY A 39 0.88 5.95 6.33
CA GLY A 39 1.00 6.08 7.79
C GLY A 39 0.13 5.11 8.59
N TYR A 40 -0.86 4.48 7.97
CA TYR A 40 -1.88 3.67 8.65
C TYR A 40 -1.72 2.16 8.44
N LEU A 41 -0.67 1.74 7.75
CA LEU A 41 -0.45 0.31 7.50
C LEU A 41 0.03 -0.39 8.76
N ARG A 42 -0.90 -1.12 9.40
CA ARG A 42 -0.61 -2.08 10.48
C ARG A 42 -1.05 -3.47 10.03
N LEU A 43 -0.16 -4.44 10.13
CA LEU A 43 -0.43 -5.82 9.71
C LEU A 43 -1.60 -6.43 10.51
N GLU A 44 -1.64 -6.16 11.81
CA GLU A 44 -2.75 -6.57 12.68
C GLU A 44 -4.10 -6.06 12.17
N SER A 45 -4.15 -4.80 11.70
CA SER A 45 -5.41 -4.24 11.19
C SER A 45 -5.87 -4.86 9.89
N LEU A 46 -4.97 -5.37 9.06
CA LEU A 46 -5.35 -6.08 7.84
C LEU A 46 -6.08 -7.39 8.19
N ARG A 47 -5.53 -8.16 9.13
CA ARG A 47 -6.18 -9.39 9.63
C ARG A 47 -7.54 -9.12 10.26
N GLN A 48 -7.65 -8.06 11.06
CA GLN A 48 -8.91 -7.71 11.69
C GLN A 48 -9.97 -7.23 10.69
N ILE A 49 -9.58 -6.51 9.66
CA ILE A 49 -10.49 -6.12 8.56
C ILE A 49 -10.97 -7.36 7.81
N GLU A 50 -10.05 -8.28 7.48
CA GLU A 50 -10.38 -9.54 6.81
C GLU A 50 -11.31 -10.41 7.67
N ALA A 51 -11.11 -10.46 8.99
CA ALA A 51 -11.96 -11.17 9.94
C ALA A 51 -13.40 -10.62 10.03
N GLN A 52 -13.66 -9.41 9.52
CA GLN A 52 -15.00 -8.83 9.38
C GLN A 52 -15.58 -9.05 7.95
N ASP A 53 -14.97 -9.92 7.14
CA ASP A 53 -15.31 -10.08 5.72
C ASP A 53 -15.29 -8.73 4.94
N ALA A 54 -14.45 -7.80 5.39
CA ALA A 54 -14.28 -6.49 4.79
C ALA A 54 -13.01 -6.42 3.94
N TRP A 55 -12.96 -5.43 3.07
CA TRP A 55 -11.86 -5.21 2.14
C TRP A 55 -10.91 -4.12 2.63
N SER A 56 -9.64 -4.29 2.34
CA SER A 56 -8.59 -3.31 2.60
C SER A 56 -7.82 -2.97 1.33
N LEU A 57 -7.48 -1.69 1.16
CA LEU A 57 -6.58 -1.23 0.12
C LEU A 57 -5.67 -0.15 0.70
N SER A 58 -4.38 -0.40 0.71
CA SER A 58 -3.36 0.51 1.25
C SER A 58 -2.19 0.67 0.28
N ARG A 59 -1.49 1.79 0.39
CA ARG A 59 -0.15 1.89 -0.18
C ARG A 59 0.84 1.07 0.64
N LEU A 60 1.76 0.40 -0.05
CA LEU A 60 2.87 -0.29 0.60
C LEU A 60 3.95 0.73 0.99
N SER A 61 4.33 0.73 2.26
CA SER A 61 5.43 1.54 2.78
C SER A 61 6.78 0.88 2.48
N LYS A 62 7.80 1.69 2.19
CA LYS A 62 9.18 1.20 2.14
C LYS A 62 9.58 0.68 3.52
N GLY A 63 10.26 -0.47 3.55
CA GLY A 63 10.70 -1.11 4.79
C GLY A 63 9.72 -2.15 5.35
N VAL A 64 8.59 -2.35 4.70
CA VAL A 64 7.74 -3.53 4.98
C VAL A 64 8.31 -4.71 4.23
N ASP A 65 8.59 -5.79 4.94
CA ASP A 65 9.06 -7.04 4.34
C ASP A 65 7.94 -7.66 3.49
N VAL A 66 8.30 -8.03 2.27
CA VAL A 66 7.43 -8.73 1.32
C VAL A 66 8.10 -10.03 0.94
N SER A 67 7.39 -11.14 0.91
CA SER A 67 7.90 -12.44 0.47
C SER A 67 6.90 -13.10 -0.48
N LEU A 68 7.39 -13.96 -1.36
CA LEU A 68 6.56 -14.84 -2.18
C LEU A 68 6.17 -16.12 -1.44
N GLU A 69 6.81 -16.39 -0.29
CA GLU A 69 6.64 -17.60 0.50
C GLU A 69 6.04 -17.30 1.87
N ALA A 70 5.20 -18.21 2.35
CA ALA A 70 4.59 -18.13 3.69
C ALA A 70 5.58 -18.40 4.83
N ASP A 71 6.73 -19.02 4.52
CA ASP A 71 7.76 -19.32 5.52
C ASP A 71 8.32 -18.03 6.12
N ALA A 72 8.29 -17.94 7.45
CA ALA A 72 8.83 -16.80 8.18
C ALA A 72 10.35 -16.62 7.99
N GLN A 73 11.07 -17.70 7.65
CA GLN A 73 12.50 -17.69 7.37
C GLN A 73 12.84 -17.35 5.91
N ALA A 74 11.84 -17.33 5.02
CA ALA A 74 12.06 -16.94 3.64
C ALA A 74 12.58 -15.50 3.54
N PRO A 75 13.55 -15.23 2.66
CA PRO A 75 14.13 -13.90 2.51
C PRO A 75 13.07 -12.90 2.02
N ALA A 76 13.21 -11.66 2.46
CA ALA A 76 12.40 -10.56 1.91
C ALA A 76 12.73 -10.37 0.43
N LEU A 77 11.69 -10.12 -0.38
CA LEU A 77 11.81 -9.85 -1.80
C LEU A 77 12.31 -8.43 -2.03
N GLY A 78 13.43 -8.29 -2.70
CA GLY A 78 13.91 -6.99 -3.18
C GLY A 78 13.05 -6.46 -4.33
N LEU A 79 11.92 -5.82 -4.03
CA LEU A 79 10.92 -5.44 -5.03
C LEU A 79 11.48 -4.62 -6.19
N VAL A 80 12.37 -3.66 -5.92
CA VAL A 80 12.95 -2.78 -6.94
C VAL A 80 13.94 -3.48 -7.86
N GLU A 81 14.47 -4.62 -7.44
CA GLU A 81 15.35 -5.48 -8.24
C GLU A 81 14.52 -6.56 -8.96
N HIS A 82 13.54 -7.11 -8.27
CA HIS A 82 12.67 -8.17 -8.78
C HIS A 82 11.84 -7.69 -9.99
N PHE A 83 11.16 -6.54 -9.86
CA PHE A 83 10.26 -6.07 -10.90
C PHE A 83 10.94 -5.80 -12.26
N PRO A 84 12.09 -5.09 -12.36
CA PRO A 84 12.75 -4.91 -13.64
C PRO A 84 13.32 -6.20 -14.22
N ARG A 85 13.74 -7.15 -13.37
CA ARG A 85 14.35 -8.41 -13.79
C ARG A 85 13.32 -9.39 -14.32
N ASP A 86 12.21 -9.59 -13.57
CA ASP A 86 11.26 -10.66 -13.85
C ASP A 86 10.01 -10.18 -14.61
N TYR A 87 9.78 -8.87 -14.64
CA TYR A 87 8.64 -8.22 -15.30
C TYR A 87 9.08 -6.95 -16.08
N PRO A 88 10.02 -7.05 -17.04
CA PRO A 88 10.62 -5.88 -17.69
C PRO A 88 9.63 -5.03 -18.46
N ASP A 89 8.65 -5.66 -19.11
CA ASP A 89 7.69 -5.00 -20.02
C ASP A 89 6.31 -4.77 -19.40
N GLU A 90 6.08 -5.27 -18.19
CA GLU A 90 4.78 -5.17 -17.53
C GLU A 90 4.53 -3.77 -16.98
N SER A 91 3.44 -3.15 -17.39
CA SER A 91 2.99 -1.87 -16.85
C SER A 91 2.35 -2.00 -15.46
N VAL A 92 1.78 -3.17 -15.18
CA VAL A 92 1.19 -3.53 -13.89
C VAL A 92 1.60 -4.95 -13.53
N ILE A 93 2.19 -5.11 -12.37
CA ILE A 93 2.58 -6.38 -11.78
C ILE A 93 1.59 -6.70 -10.66
N ASP A 94 1.07 -7.92 -10.64
CA ASP A 94 0.03 -8.38 -9.71
C ASP A 94 0.44 -9.72 -9.11
N LEU A 95 0.80 -9.72 -7.83
CA LEU A 95 1.39 -10.87 -7.14
C LEU A 95 0.63 -11.21 -5.87
N SER A 96 0.46 -12.51 -5.62
CA SER A 96 0.14 -13.01 -4.28
C SER A 96 1.42 -13.00 -3.45
N VAL A 97 1.39 -12.33 -2.31
CA VAL A 97 2.56 -12.13 -1.45
C VAL A 97 2.20 -12.32 0.02
N PHE A 98 3.24 -12.44 0.84
CA PHE A 98 3.16 -12.42 2.29
C PHE A 98 3.89 -11.19 2.80
N ILE A 99 3.31 -10.43 3.72
CA ILE A 99 3.90 -9.19 4.23
C ILE A 99 4.19 -9.24 5.72
N GLY A 100 5.27 -8.57 6.08
CA GLY A 100 5.74 -8.48 7.46
C GLY A 100 6.28 -9.78 8.03
N HIS A 101 6.72 -9.72 9.26
CA HIS A 101 7.30 -10.86 9.97
C HIS A 101 6.26 -11.99 10.22
N GLU A 102 5.01 -11.61 10.37
CA GLU A 102 3.89 -12.52 10.60
C GLU A 102 3.35 -13.16 9.32
N ARG A 103 3.92 -12.86 8.17
CA ARG A 103 3.54 -13.41 6.86
C ARG A 103 2.05 -13.31 6.58
N VAL A 104 1.51 -12.11 6.73
CA VAL A 104 0.10 -11.84 6.39
C VAL A 104 -0.10 -11.97 4.88
N PRO A 105 -0.99 -12.88 4.42
CA PRO A 105 -1.23 -13.05 2.99
C PRO A 105 -1.89 -11.79 2.42
N CYS A 106 -1.41 -11.33 1.29
CA CYS A 106 -1.90 -10.14 0.60
C CYS A 106 -1.72 -10.28 -0.90
N ARG A 107 -2.38 -9.43 -1.63
CA ARG A 107 -2.16 -9.19 -3.05
C ARG A 107 -1.40 -7.87 -3.20
N LEU A 108 -0.25 -7.91 -3.86
CA LEU A 108 0.59 -6.75 -4.17
C LEU A 108 0.36 -6.35 -5.62
N LEU A 109 0.03 -5.09 -5.83
CA LEU A 109 -0.03 -4.47 -7.16
C LEU A 109 1.05 -3.40 -7.28
N ALA A 110 1.89 -3.52 -8.31
CA ALA A 110 2.91 -2.55 -8.64
C ALA A 110 2.63 -1.94 -10.02
N TYR A 111 2.37 -0.65 -10.05
CA TYR A 111 2.15 0.11 -11.29
C TYR A 111 3.42 0.85 -11.64
N ARG A 112 3.94 0.65 -12.85
CA ARG A 112 5.00 1.53 -13.37
C ARG A 112 4.42 2.92 -13.59
N LEU A 113 5.10 3.90 -13.06
CA LEU A 113 4.65 5.28 -13.16
C LEU A 113 5.25 5.95 -14.41
N PRO A 114 4.51 6.84 -15.07
CA PRO A 114 5.04 7.65 -16.17
C PRO A 114 6.26 8.46 -15.74
N ASP A 115 7.21 8.67 -16.64
CA ASP A 115 8.49 9.33 -16.34
C ASP A 115 8.34 10.69 -15.68
N HIS A 116 7.38 11.50 -16.13
CA HIS A 116 7.15 12.82 -15.54
C HIS A 116 6.71 12.73 -14.06
N VAL A 117 5.94 11.69 -13.69
CA VAL A 117 5.53 11.44 -12.30
C VAL A 117 6.74 10.97 -11.48
N VAL A 118 7.56 10.08 -12.03
CA VAL A 118 8.78 9.60 -11.39
C VAL A 118 9.76 10.75 -11.11
N GLN A 119 9.99 11.62 -12.10
CA GLN A 119 10.87 12.77 -11.96
C GLN A 119 10.37 13.71 -10.87
N GLU A 120 9.08 14.02 -10.82
CA GLU A 120 8.51 14.88 -9.80
C GLU A 120 8.61 14.27 -8.39
N ARG A 121 8.36 12.97 -8.24
CA ARG A 121 8.55 12.25 -6.97
C ARG A 121 10.01 12.28 -6.51
N ARG A 122 10.95 12.03 -7.42
CA ARG A 122 12.39 12.07 -7.14
C ARG A 122 12.84 13.47 -6.75
N ARG A 123 12.33 14.51 -7.41
CA ARG A 123 12.61 15.91 -7.07
C ARG A 123 12.16 16.22 -5.64
N LYS A 124 10.91 15.91 -5.29
CA LYS A 124 10.38 16.14 -3.92
C LYS A 124 11.17 15.36 -2.86
N ALA A 125 11.47 14.10 -3.13
CA ALA A 125 12.26 13.26 -2.22
C ALA A 125 13.68 13.81 -2.01
N LEU A 126 14.31 14.33 -3.07
CA LEU A 126 15.63 14.95 -2.98
C LEU A 126 15.62 16.24 -2.16
N GLU A 127 14.61 17.08 -2.35
CA GLU A 127 14.43 18.31 -1.57
C GLU A 127 14.25 18.00 -0.08
N GLU A 128 13.42 17.00 0.23
CA GLU A 128 13.20 16.57 1.61
C GLU A 128 14.46 15.95 2.24
N ALA A 129 15.20 15.13 1.48
CA ALA A 129 16.47 14.56 1.93
C ALA A 129 17.49 15.67 2.23
N ARG A 130 17.59 16.70 1.37
CA ARG A 130 18.46 17.86 1.59
C ARG A 130 18.09 18.64 2.87
N LYS A 131 16.80 18.89 3.10
CA LYS A 131 16.34 19.55 4.32
C LYS A 131 16.72 18.78 5.59
N LYS A 132 16.79 17.46 5.51
CA LYS A 132 17.15 16.56 6.62
C LYS A 132 18.64 16.21 6.66
N GLY A 133 19.50 16.82 5.82
CA GLY A 133 20.93 16.51 5.73
C GLY A 133 21.25 15.09 5.29
N ARG A 134 20.36 14.44 4.53
CA ARG A 134 20.49 13.03 4.12
C ARG A 134 20.72 12.92 2.61
N LYS A 135 21.34 11.81 2.19
CA LYS A 135 21.47 11.43 0.78
C LYS A 135 20.32 10.48 0.40
N LEU A 136 19.82 10.66 -0.81
CA LEU A 136 18.80 9.74 -1.38
C LEU A 136 19.51 8.50 -1.92
N SER A 137 19.17 7.30 -1.39
CA SER A 137 19.73 6.04 -1.89
C SER A 137 19.23 5.71 -3.31
N GLN A 138 20.00 4.91 -4.06
CA GLN A 138 19.59 4.45 -5.38
C GLN A 138 18.33 3.58 -5.27
N GLU A 139 18.29 2.64 -4.34
CA GLU A 139 17.14 1.79 -4.06
C GLU A 139 15.85 2.61 -3.83
N TYR A 140 15.92 3.72 -3.09
CA TYR A 140 14.75 4.57 -2.88
C TYR A 140 14.35 5.34 -4.15
N ARG A 141 15.31 5.75 -4.99
CA ARG A 141 15.01 6.34 -6.30
C ARG A 141 14.27 5.36 -7.20
N ASP A 142 14.65 4.08 -7.17
CA ASP A 142 14.02 3.02 -7.96
C ASP A 142 12.64 2.66 -7.43
N TRP A 143 12.46 2.64 -6.10
CA TRP A 143 11.17 2.52 -5.43
C TRP A 143 10.17 3.60 -5.89
N LEU A 144 10.62 4.83 -6.07
CA LEU A 144 9.77 5.95 -6.51
C LEU A 144 9.23 5.79 -7.94
N SER A 145 9.76 4.84 -8.71
CA SER A 145 9.29 4.52 -10.07
C SER A 145 8.00 3.71 -10.08
N PHE A 146 7.55 3.25 -8.92
CA PHE A 146 6.36 2.41 -8.79
C PHE A 146 5.31 3.03 -7.88
N GLY A 147 4.03 2.80 -8.23
CA GLY A 147 2.90 2.92 -7.31
C GLY A 147 2.60 1.55 -6.73
N LEU A 148 2.90 1.34 -5.44
CA LEU A 148 2.80 0.04 -4.78
C LEU A 148 1.60 0.02 -3.84
N TYR A 149 0.72 -0.97 -4.04
CA TYR A 149 -0.49 -1.14 -3.26
C TYR A 149 -0.62 -2.58 -2.78
N ILE A 150 -1.19 -2.74 -1.59
CA ILE A 150 -1.57 -4.05 -1.04
C ILE A 150 -3.06 -4.08 -0.75
N THR A 151 -3.66 -5.24 -0.94
CA THR A 151 -5.09 -5.47 -0.73
C THR A 151 -5.37 -6.94 -0.42
N ASN A 152 -6.47 -7.23 0.26
CA ASN A 152 -7.03 -8.58 0.38
C ASN A 152 -8.12 -8.85 -0.68
N VAL A 153 -8.47 -7.86 -1.51
CA VAL A 153 -9.45 -8.05 -2.61
C VAL A 153 -8.84 -8.93 -3.68
N THR A 154 -9.53 -10.01 -4.03
CA THR A 154 -9.04 -10.94 -5.05
C THR A 154 -9.08 -10.33 -6.46
N GLN A 155 -8.30 -10.90 -7.39
CA GLN A 155 -8.25 -10.45 -8.78
C GLN A 155 -9.59 -10.59 -9.49
N GLN A 156 -10.38 -11.61 -9.12
CA GLN A 156 -11.70 -11.84 -9.67
C GLN A 156 -12.70 -10.74 -9.32
N VAL A 157 -12.59 -10.20 -8.10
CA VAL A 157 -13.44 -9.09 -7.62
C VAL A 157 -12.95 -7.76 -8.20
N TRP A 158 -11.62 -7.50 -8.10
CA TRP A 158 -11.01 -6.30 -8.63
C TRP A 158 -9.82 -6.61 -9.55
N PRO A 159 -10.04 -6.55 -10.86
CA PRO A 159 -8.92 -6.56 -11.81
C PRO A 159 -7.91 -5.44 -11.51
N PRO A 160 -6.63 -5.59 -11.89
CA PRO A 160 -5.59 -4.58 -11.58
C PRO A 160 -5.98 -3.15 -11.95
N LYS A 161 -6.61 -2.93 -13.09
CA LYS A 161 -7.06 -1.59 -13.53
C LYS A 161 -8.02 -0.91 -12.54
N VAL A 162 -8.85 -1.68 -11.85
CA VAL A 162 -9.82 -1.17 -10.87
C VAL A 162 -9.12 -0.68 -9.62
N VAL A 163 -8.15 -1.42 -9.09
CA VAL A 163 -7.44 -1.08 -7.84
C VAL A 163 -6.81 0.31 -7.92
N GLY A 164 -6.08 0.62 -8.98
CA GLY A 164 -5.46 1.94 -9.16
C GLY A 164 -6.48 3.07 -9.28
N THR A 165 -7.67 2.79 -9.83
CA THR A 165 -8.77 3.77 -9.93
C THR A 165 -9.40 4.00 -8.57
N VAL A 166 -9.73 2.94 -7.86
CA VAL A 166 -10.35 3.01 -6.53
C VAL A 166 -9.45 3.75 -5.54
N TYR A 167 -8.14 3.47 -5.55
CA TYR A 167 -7.23 4.18 -4.65
C TYR A 167 -7.20 5.70 -4.91
N ARG A 168 -7.37 6.15 -6.15
CA ARG A 168 -7.45 7.58 -6.48
C ARG A 168 -8.68 8.27 -5.91
N LEU A 169 -9.77 7.54 -5.65
CA LEU A 169 -10.97 8.10 -5.02
C LEU A 169 -10.69 8.65 -3.61
N ARG A 170 -9.65 8.14 -2.93
CA ARG A 170 -9.23 8.67 -1.62
C ARG A 170 -8.99 10.19 -1.65
N TRP A 171 -8.41 10.70 -2.73
CA TRP A 171 -8.13 12.13 -2.89
C TRP A 171 -9.36 12.99 -3.23
N GLN A 172 -10.48 12.36 -3.56
CA GLN A 172 -11.74 13.07 -3.86
C GLN A 172 -12.58 13.30 -2.60
N VAL A 173 -12.20 12.67 -1.48
CA VAL A 173 -12.93 12.71 -0.22
C VAL A 173 -12.30 13.72 0.76
N GLU A 174 -11.11 14.21 0.45
CA GLU A 174 -10.40 15.28 1.18
C GLU A 174 -10.80 16.65 0.62
#